data_db1119d93bd00712ede8744635390554
#
_entry.id   db1119d93bd00712ede8744635390554
#
_cell.length_a   1.000
_cell.length_b   1.000
_cell.length_c   1.000
_cell.angle_alpha   90.00
_cell.angle_beta   90.00
_cell.angle_gamma   90.00
#
_symmetry.space_group_name_H-M   'P 1'
#
loop_
_entity.id
_entity.type
_entity.pdbx_description
1 polymer ?
#
loop_
_entity_poly.entity_id
_entity_poly.type
_entity_poly.pdbx_seq_one_letter_code
_entity_poly.pdbx_strand_id
1 'polypeptide(L)'
;MVTGGWPRAPHTVVMLRWLRAGVLTMVAVTALLYLVVANRAEEQITAADRTTTAIRHIGAAYDQAGAADTALKAVSRTGAIDLIGTSGDFANATARVSSHLTSATEGNAAGEQGLSHIQFVQGQLTTCVQSANTAVLDGRPGLDRARDALDDEPEYDGGDPVPFTGGLKQSLMDLKALEADARDRQRSSGWRDPALLRTLFLGPLAVVMLLAGVTGRLVVHRFRRYPGPALVLAPLATASISVPMCTMNPPSVAIALPVLAAAGALGYLAYRPRLAEYRFPRK
;
A
#
# COMPACT_ATOMS: atom_id res chain seq x y z
N MET A 1 41.08 56.33 30.43
CA MET A 1 40.40 55.05 30.70
C MET A 1 39.63 54.67 29.46
N VAL A 2 40.16 53.74 28.67
CA VAL A 2 39.58 53.28 27.38
C VAL A 2 38.72 52.07 27.70
N THR A 3 37.42 52.27 27.66
CA THR A 3 36.46 51.17 27.77
C THR A 3 36.38 50.42 26.41
N GLY A 4 36.97 49.25 26.39
CA GLY A 4 37.03 48.38 25.23
C GLY A 4 35.66 48.05 24.69
N GLY A 5 35.36 48.54 23.51
CA GLY A 5 34.19 48.27 22.73
C GLY A 5 34.15 46.79 22.31
N TRP A 6 33.08 46.13 22.62
CA TRP A 6 32.86 44.72 22.38
C TRP A 6 32.55 44.42 20.89
N PRO A 7 33.38 43.68 20.16
CA PRO A 7 33.06 43.22 18.83
C PRO A 7 32.35 41.87 18.91
N ARG A 8 31.09 41.84 19.41
CA ARG A 8 30.32 40.58 19.53
C ARG A 8 29.06 40.49 18.65
N ALA A 9 28.85 41.45 17.77
CA ALA A 9 27.69 41.47 16.88
C ALA A 9 27.71 40.42 15.75
N PRO A 10 28.85 40.05 15.12
CA PRO A 10 28.81 39.19 13.95
C PRO A 10 28.39 37.74 14.26
N HIS A 11 28.82 37.16 15.38
CA HIS A 11 28.51 35.76 15.72
C HIS A 11 27.01 35.49 15.95
N THR A 12 26.28 36.45 16.53
CA THR A 12 24.83 36.24 16.83
C THR A 12 23.99 36.30 15.56
N VAL A 13 24.33 37.17 14.61
CA VAL A 13 23.62 37.25 13.32
C VAL A 13 23.85 36.00 12.47
N VAL A 14 25.09 35.53 12.44
CA VAL A 14 25.45 34.29 11.75
C VAL A 14 24.70 33.11 12.36
N MET A 15 24.67 32.98 13.68
CA MET A 15 23.96 31.94 14.39
C MET A 15 22.43 31.95 14.11
N LEU A 16 21.80 33.12 14.11
CA LEU A 16 20.38 33.29 13.78
C LEU A 16 20.08 32.91 12.30
N ARG A 17 21.00 33.23 11.38
CA ARG A 17 20.88 32.81 9.98
C ARG A 17 20.95 31.28 9.85
N TRP A 18 21.89 30.64 10.54
CA TRP A 18 22.00 29.17 10.55
C TRP A 18 20.79 28.49 11.18
N LEU A 19 20.28 29.02 12.31
CA LEU A 19 19.06 28.50 12.94
C LEU A 19 17.83 28.62 12.02
N ARG A 20 17.70 29.80 11.37
CA ARG A 20 16.64 29.98 10.35
C ARG A 20 16.77 29.00 9.19
N ALA A 21 17.96 28.87 8.64
CA ALA A 21 18.22 27.91 7.55
C ALA A 21 17.91 26.49 8.00
N GLY A 22 18.34 26.09 9.21
CA GLY A 22 18.05 24.77 9.77
C GLY A 22 16.56 24.47 9.91
N VAL A 23 15.77 25.40 10.45
CA VAL A 23 14.31 25.24 10.58
C VAL A 23 13.66 25.12 9.20
N LEU A 24 14.01 26.00 8.25
CA LEU A 24 13.43 25.96 6.90
C LEU A 24 13.80 24.67 6.15
N THR A 25 15.05 24.22 6.28
CA THR A 25 15.50 22.96 5.68
C THR A 25 14.73 21.78 6.26
N MET A 26 14.53 21.73 7.59
CA MET A 26 13.80 20.63 8.22
C MET A 26 12.31 20.62 7.82
N VAL A 27 11.67 21.77 7.71
CA VAL A 27 10.30 21.87 7.19
C VAL A 27 10.23 21.40 5.73
N ALA A 28 11.19 21.80 4.89
CA ALA A 28 11.28 21.34 3.51
C ALA A 28 11.54 19.83 3.42
N VAL A 29 12.42 19.27 4.25
CA VAL A 29 12.65 17.82 4.33
C VAL A 29 11.36 17.10 4.74
N THR A 30 10.64 17.60 5.75
CA THR A 30 9.35 17.02 6.16
C THR A 30 8.34 17.04 5.01
N ALA A 31 8.27 18.13 4.24
CA ALA A 31 7.38 18.23 3.08
C ALA A 31 7.77 17.24 1.97
N LEU A 32 9.04 17.10 1.67
CA LEU A 32 9.53 16.12 0.69
C LEU A 32 9.26 14.67 1.13
N LEU A 33 9.54 14.36 2.40
CA LEU A 33 9.24 13.04 2.96
C LEU A 33 7.74 12.74 2.89
N TYR A 34 6.91 13.73 3.23
CA TYR A 34 5.45 13.59 3.13
C TYR A 34 5.03 13.25 1.69
N LEU A 35 5.53 13.98 0.69
CA LEU A 35 5.21 13.74 -0.73
C LEU A 35 5.64 12.35 -1.18
N VAL A 36 6.86 11.94 -0.83
CA VAL A 36 7.36 10.60 -1.19
C VAL A 36 6.50 9.51 -0.55
N VAL A 37 6.20 9.63 0.74
CA VAL A 37 5.38 8.63 1.46
C VAL A 37 3.95 8.62 0.93
N ALA A 38 3.35 9.78 0.66
CA ALA A 38 1.99 9.89 0.13
C ALA A 38 1.88 9.23 -1.26
N ASN A 39 2.81 9.52 -2.18
CA ASN A 39 2.82 8.90 -3.51
C ASN A 39 3.01 7.39 -3.43
N ARG A 40 3.96 6.92 -2.59
CA ARG A 40 4.20 5.47 -2.42
C ARG A 40 3.02 4.77 -1.76
N ALA A 41 2.36 5.40 -0.79
CA ALA A 41 1.16 4.85 -0.17
C ALA A 41 -0.01 4.75 -1.16
N GLU A 42 -0.17 5.71 -2.07
CA GLU A 42 -1.19 5.68 -3.11
C GLU A 42 -0.92 4.56 -4.14
N GLU A 43 0.32 4.38 -4.57
CA GLU A 43 0.73 3.25 -5.42
C GLU A 43 0.40 1.90 -4.76
N GLN A 44 0.68 1.74 -3.46
CA GLN A 44 0.37 0.53 -2.70
C GLN A 44 -1.13 0.28 -2.56
N ILE A 45 -1.94 1.33 -2.32
CA ILE A 45 -3.40 1.22 -2.28
C ILE A 45 -3.92 0.75 -3.63
N THR A 46 -3.49 1.38 -4.71
CA THR A 46 -3.90 1.03 -6.07
C THR A 46 -3.51 -0.41 -6.42
N ALA A 47 -2.30 -0.86 -6.03
CA ALA A 47 -1.87 -2.24 -6.21
C ALA A 47 -2.75 -3.22 -5.40
N ALA A 48 -3.04 -2.92 -4.13
CA ALA A 48 -3.90 -3.75 -3.28
C ALA A 48 -5.35 -3.82 -3.78
N ASP A 49 -5.87 -2.76 -4.40
CA ASP A 49 -7.20 -2.73 -5.01
C ASP A 49 -7.26 -3.58 -6.29
N ARG A 50 -6.20 -3.57 -7.11
CA ARG A 50 -6.06 -4.48 -8.25
C ARG A 50 -6.06 -5.93 -7.80
N THR A 51 -5.28 -6.25 -6.75
CA THR A 51 -5.25 -7.60 -6.18
C THR A 51 -6.60 -8.01 -5.59
N THR A 52 -7.32 -7.10 -4.94
CA THR A 52 -8.68 -7.36 -4.45
C THR A 52 -9.63 -7.69 -5.60
N THR A 53 -9.44 -7.06 -6.75
CA THR A 53 -10.20 -7.34 -7.96
C THR A 53 -9.83 -8.71 -8.55
N ALA A 54 -8.54 -9.07 -8.58
CA ALA A 54 -8.08 -10.40 -8.99
C ALA A 54 -8.66 -11.51 -8.10
N ILE A 55 -8.64 -11.34 -6.78
CA ILE A 55 -9.24 -12.27 -5.82
C ILE A 55 -10.74 -12.47 -6.08
N ARG A 56 -11.48 -11.40 -6.45
CA ARG A 56 -12.89 -11.52 -6.84
C ARG A 56 -13.07 -12.32 -8.14
N HIS A 57 -12.21 -12.11 -9.12
CA HIS A 57 -12.23 -12.90 -10.36
C HIS A 57 -11.94 -14.38 -10.08
N ILE A 58 -10.97 -14.70 -9.22
CA ILE A 58 -10.71 -16.10 -8.82
C ILE A 58 -11.92 -16.69 -8.10
N GLY A 59 -12.59 -15.93 -7.22
CA GLY A 59 -13.83 -16.35 -6.59
C GLY A 59 -14.95 -16.61 -7.60
N ALA A 60 -15.13 -15.73 -8.59
CA ALA A 60 -16.10 -15.93 -9.66
C ALA A 60 -15.74 -17.14 -10.54
N ALA A 61 -14.45 -17.40 -10.79
CA ALA A 61 -14.00 -18.62 -11.47
C ALA A 61 -14.37 -19.88 -10.69
N TYR A 62 -14.22 -19.86 -9.37
CA TYR A 62 -14.63 -20.96 -8.49
C TYR A 62 -16.15 -21.22 -8.59
N ASP A 63 -16.96 -20.18 -8.54
CA ASP A 63 -18.43 -20.31 -8.67
C ASP A 63 -18.83 -20.89 -10.04
N GLN A 64 -18.14 -20.49 -11.12
CA GLN A 64 -18.37 -21.04 -12.46
C GLN A 64 -17.88 -22.50 -12.58
N ALA A 65 -16.77 -22.86 -11.91
CA ALA A 65 -16.35 -24.27 -11.83
C ALA A 65 -17.40 -25.13 -11.10
N GLY A 66 -18.06 -24.61 -10.07
CA GLY A 66 -19.20 -25.22 -9.41
C GLY A 66 -20.41 -25.42 -10.35
N ALA A 67 -20.68 -24.43 -11.23
CA ALA A 67 -21.72 -24.54 -12.25
C ALA A 67 -21.37 -25.62 -13.29
N ALA A 68 -20.11 -25.73 -13.70
CA ALA A 68 -19.63 -26.78 -14.60
C ALA A 68 -19.78 -28.17 -13.98
N ASP A 69 -19.44 -28.33 -12.68
CA ASP A 69 -19.64 -29.59 -11.95
C ASP A 69 -21.13 -29.95 -11.87
N THR A 70 -21.99 -28.98 -11.62
CA THR A 70 -23.45 -29.20 -11.59
C THR A 70 -23.96 -29.66 -12.95
N ALA A 71 -23.48 -29.11 -14.04
CA ALA A 71 -23.83 -29.50 -15.40
C ALA A 71 -23.38 -30.96 -15.68
N LEU A 72 -22.15 -31.35 -15.30
CA LEU A 72 -21.66 -32.72 -15.44
C LEU A 72 -22.48 -33.73 -14.59
N LYS A 73 -22.84 -33.35 -13.36
CA LYS A 73 -23.71 -34.15 -12.49
C LYS A 73 -25.11 -34.37 -13.09
N ALA A 74 -25.66 -33.36 -13.76
CA ALA A 74 -26.95 -33.49 -14.44
C ALA A 74 -26.87 -34.49 -15.59
N VAL A 75 -25.83 -34.46 -16.42
CA VAL A 75 -25.58 -35.42 -17.49
C VAL A 75 -25.45 -36.85 -16.95
N SER A 76 -24.69 -37.02 -15.86
CA SER A 76 -24.49 -38.36 -15.26
C SER A 76 -25.79 -39.00 -14.74
N ARG A 77 -26.75 -38.19 -14.27
CA ARG A 77 -28.04 -38.66 -13.72
C ARG A 77 -29.03 -39.02 -14.80
N THR A 78 -29.09 -38.29 -15.88
CA THR A 78 -30.07 -38.51 -16.95
C THR A 78 -29.71 -39.66 -17.85
N GLY A 79 -28.44 -40.11 -17.85
CA GLY A 79 -27.97 -41.20 -18.72
C GLY A 79 -28.12 -40.89 -20.22
N ALA A 80 -28.80 -39.82 -20.55
CA ALA A 80 -28.92 -39.32 -21.90
C ALA A 80 -27.79 -38.28 -22.08
N ILE A 81 -26.83 -38.61 -22.91
CA ILE A 81 -25.86 -37.64 -23.43
C ILE A 81 -26.65 -36.76 -24.41
N ASP A 82 -27.56 -35.96 -23.86
CA ASP A 82 -28.27 -34.98 -24.64
C ASP A 82 -27.32 -33.78 -24.83
N LEU A 83 -26.51 -33.90 -25.87
CA LEU A 83 -25.34 -33.12 -26.19
C LEU A 83 -25.63 -31.62 -26.41
N ILE A 84 -26.92 -31.25 -26.55
CA ILE A 84 -27.28 -29.88 -26.99
C ILE A 84 -27.53 -28.93 -25.80
N GLY A 85 -28.08 -29.39 -24.68
CA GLY A 85 -28.43 -28.53 -23.55
C GLY A 85 -27.33 -28.44 -22.49
N THR A 86 -26.87 -29.59 -21.98
CA THR A 86 -25.90 -29.68 -20.87
C THR A 86 -24.47 -29.44 -21.30
N SER A 87 -24.09 -29.75 -22.55
CA SER A 87 -22.78 -29.40 -23.09
C SER A 87 -22.61 -27.87 -23.27
N GLY A 88 -23.70 -27.17 -23.60
CA GLY A 88 -23.70 -25.70 -23.68
C GLY A 88 -23.44 -25.04 -22.33
N ASP A 89 -24.09 -25.51 -21.27
CA ASP A 89 -23.91 -24.96 -19.91
C ASP A 89 -22.50 -25.23 -19.37
N PHE A 90 -21.98 -26.45 -19.58
CA PHE A 90 -20.61 -26.80 -19.20
C PHE A 90 -19.60 -25.97 -20.00
N ALA A 91 -19.75 -25.87 -21.32
CA ALA A 91 -18.85 -25.07 -22.17
C ALA A 91 -18.89 -23.58 -21.82
N ASN A 92 -20.07 -23.03 -21.54
CA ASN A 92 -20.23 -21.67 -21.10
C ASN A 92 -19.58 -21.41 -19.72
N ALA A 93 -19.77 -22.31 -18.77
CA ALA A 93 -19.17 -22.22 -17.45
C ALA A 93 -17.63 -22.26 -17.52
N THR A 94 -17.07 -23.23 -18.24
CA THR A 94 -15.61 -23.36 -18.42
C THR A 94 -14.99 -22.18 -19.17
N ALA A 95 -15.67 -21.64 -20.18
CA ALA A 95 -15.24 -20.43 -20.88
C ALA A 95 -15.21 -19.21 -19.94
N ARG A 96 -16.20 -19.10 -19.03
CA ARG A 96 -16.21 -18.04 -18.00
C ARG A 96 -15.08 -18.23 -16.97
N VAL A 97 -14.78 -19.46 -16.55
CA VAL A 97 -13.62 -19.75 -15.70
C VAL A 97 -12.35 -19.24 -16.37
N SER A 98 -12.12 -19.57 -17.64
CA SER A 98 -10.95 -19.11 -18.39
C SER A 98 -10.88 -17.58 -18.48
N SER A 99 -12.01 -16.92 -18.76
CA SER A 99 -12.09 -15.46 -18.81
C SER A 99 -11.75 -14.81 -17.47
N HIS A 100 -12.29 -15.33 -16.37
CA HIS A 100 -11.99 -14.83 -15.02
C HIS A 100 -10.53 -15.06 -14.63
N LEU A 101 -9.94 -16.20 -14.95
CA LEU A 101 -8.52 -16.47 -14.71
C LEU A 101 -7.63 -15.50 -15.50
N THR A 102 -7.96 -15.22 -16.76
CA THR A 102 -7.24 -14.22 -17.55
C THR A 102 -7.34 -12.83 -16.91
N SER A 103 -8.53 -12.43 -16.46
CA SER A 103 -8.71 -11.15 -15.78
C SER A 103 -7.96 -11.09 -14.42
N ALA A 104 -7.79 -12.21 -13.74
CA ALA A 104 -7.05 -12.28 -12.50
C ALA A 104 -5.54 -12.04 -12.69
N THR A 105 -4.97 -12.30 -13.86
CA THR A 105 -3.52 -12.07 -14.12
C THR A 105 -3.12 -10.61 -13.99
N GLU A 106 -4.01 -9.67 -14.31
CA GLU A 106 -3.73 -8.23 -14.26
C GLU A 106 -3.53 -7.70 -12.83
N GLY A 107 -4.10 -8.38 -11.82
CA GLY A 107 -4.01 -8.00 -10.41
C GLY A 107 -3.19 -8.94 -9.55
N ASN A 108 -2.38 -9.82 -10.16
CA ASN A 108 -1.56 -10.79 -9.45
C ASN A 108 -0.54 -10.10 -8.52
N ALA A 109 -0.67 -10.33 -7.22
CA ALA A 109 0.22 -9.81 -6.19
C ALA A 109 1.32 -10.80 -5.80
N ALA A 110 1.10 -12.10 -6.04
CA ALA A 110 2.06 -13.16 -5.73
C ALA A 110 3.21 -13.25 -6.77
N GLY A 111 3.22 -12.38 -7.79
CA GLY A 111 4.30 -12.28 -8.78
C GLY A 111 4.42 -13.54 -9.64
N GLU A 112 5.66 -14.01 -9.87
CA GLU A 112 5.92 -15.19 -10.71
C GLU A 112 5.25 -16.45 -10.14
N GLN A 113 5.20 -16.60 -8.82
CA GLN A 113 4.54 -17.74 -8.19
C GLN A 113 3.04 -17.74 -8.50
N GLY A 114 2.35 -16.60 -8.34
CA GLY A 114 0.94 -16.48 -8.69
C GLY A 114 0.67 -16.76 -10.17
N LEU A 115 1.50 -16.25 -11.07
CA LEU A 115 1.40 -16.50 -12.51
C LEU A 115 1.57 -17.99 -12.84
N SER A 116 2.54 -18.67 -12.24
CA SER A 116 2.74 -20.11 -12.46
C SER A 116 1.55 -20.93 -11.98
N HIS A 117 0.94 -20.56 -10.85
CA HIS A 117 -0.27 -21.23 -10.36
C HIS A 117 -1.50 -20.92 -11.21
N ILE A 118 -1.66 -19.70 -11.73
CA ILE A 118 -2.72 -19.40 -12.70
C ILE A 118 -2.57 -20.27 -13.96
N GLN A 119 -1.35 -20.42 -14.47
CA GLN A 119 -1.07 -21.28 -15.62
C GLN A 119 -1.36 -22.77 -15.31
N PHE A 120 -1.02 -23.23 -14.11
CA PHE A 120 -1.33 -24.58 -13.64
C PHE A 120 -2.85 -24.81 -13.62
N VAL A 121 -3.62 -23.90 -13.03
CA VAL A 121 -5.09 -23.96 -12.98
C VAL A 121 -5.71 -23.93 -14.39
N GLN A 122 -5.14 -23.13 -15.32
CA GLN A 122 -5.56 -23.15 -16.73
C GLN A 122 -5.27 -24.48 -17.40
N GLY A 123 -4.15 -25.11 -17.06
CA GLY A 123 -3.82 -26.48 -17.50
C GLY A 123 -4.84 -27.53 -17.01
N GLN A 124 -5.20 -27.45 -15.72
CA GLN A 124 -6.24 -28.30 -15.14
C GLN A 124 -7.61 -28.11 -15.82
N LEU A 125 -7.99 -26.85 -16.06
CA LEU A 125 -9.20 -26.50 -16.78
C LEU A 125 -9.20 -27.12 -18.19
N THR A 126 -8.08 -27.07 -18.90
CA THR A 126 -7.92 -27.65 -20.22
C THR A 126 -8.08 -29.17 -20.16
N THR A 127 -7.47 -29.83 -19.19
CA THR A 127 -7.59 -31.28 -18.96
C THR A 127 -9.03 -31.67 -18.65
N CYS A 128 -9.73 -30.88 -17.81
CA CYS A 128 -11.15 -31.11 -17.52
C CYS A 128 -12.02 -31.01 -18.78
N VAL A 129 -11.81 -29.97 -19.61
CA VAL A 129 -12.56 -29.81 -20.89
C VAL A 129 -12.26 -30.93 -21.85
N GLN A 130 -11.02 -31.37 -21.98
CA GLN A 130 -10.64 -32.50 -22.82
C GLN A 130 -11.29 -33.82 -22.34
N SER A 131 -11.27 -34.09 -21.03
CA SER A 131 -11.90 -35.24 -20.44
C SER A 131 -13.42 -35.24 -20.67
N ALA A 132 -14.07 -34.08 -20.52
CA ALA A 132 -15.50 -33.95 -20.82
C ALA A 132 -15.81 -34.18 -22.32
N ASN A 133 -14.96 -33.68 -23.22
CA ASN A 133 -15.13 -33.92 -24.66
C ASN A 133 -14.93 -35.41 -25.03
N THR A 134 -13.96 -36.11 -24.41
CA THR A 134 -13.77 -37.53 -24.63
C THR A 134 -14.88 -38.36 -24.00
N ALA A 135 -15.60 -37.85 -23.00
CA ALA A 135 -16.77 -38.53 -22.42
C ALA A 135 -17.88 -38.78 -23.46
N VAL A 136 -17.94 -37.94 -24.50
CA VAL A 136 -18.85 -38.15 -25.64
C VAL A 136 -18.57 -39.48 -26.36
N LEU A 137 -17.29 -39.86 -26.41
CA LEU A 137 -16.84 -41.12 -27.08
C LEU A 137 -16.73 -42.29 -26.10
N ASP A 138 -16.18 -42.04 -24.91
CA ASP A 138 -15.88 -43.05 -23.90
C ASP A 138 -17.04 -43.31 -22.94
N GLY A 139 -18.11 -42.53 -23.00
CA GLY A 139 -19.25 -42.65 -22.10
C GLY A 139 -18.93 -42.30 -20.63
N ARG A 140 -19.45 -43.13 -19.68
CA ARG A 140 -19.28 -42.88 -18.24
C ARG A 140 -17.84 -42.72 -17.76
N PRO A 141 -16.86 -43.53 -18.20
CA PRO A 141 -15.47 -43.34 -17.73
C PRO A 141 -14.86 -42.01 -18.08
N GLY A 142 -15.24 -41.39 -19.20
CA GLY A 142 -14.79 -40.03 -19.56
C GLY A 142 -15.42 -38.95 -18.66
N LEU A 143 -16.71 -39.17 -18.33
CA LEU A 143 -17.44 -38.25 -17.44
C LEU A 143 -16.88 -38.26 -16.01
N ASP A 144 -16.56 -39.45 -15.49
CA ASP A 144 -15.96 -39.60 -14.15
C ASP A 144 -14.59 -38.89 -14.11
N ARG A 145 -13.72 -39.07 -15.12
CA ARG A 145 -12.44 -38.35 -15.24
C ARG A 145 -12.62 -36.84 -15.29
N ALA A 146 -13.64 -36.35 -15.97
CA ALA A 146 -13.90 -34.91 -16.01
C ALA A 146 -14.35 -34.35 -14.65
N ARG A 147 -15.12 -35.14 -13.89
CA ARG A 147 -15.55 -34.80 -12.54
C ARG A 147 -14.39 -34.84 -11.55
N ASP A 148 -13.55 -35.87 -11.61
CA ASP A 148 -12.34 -35.95 -10.77
C ASP A 148 -11.42 -34.73 -11.02
N ALA A 149 -11.20 -34.37 -12.31
CA ALA A 149 -10.44 -33.15 -12.64
C ALA A 149 -11.05 -31.85 -12.09
N LEU A 150 -12.37 -31.81 -11.83
CA LEU A 150 -13.04 -30.65 -11.23
C LEU A 150 -13.04 -30.68 -9.70
N ASP A 151 -13.26 -31.83 -9.07
CA ASP A 151 -13.64 -31.93 -7.65
C ASP A 151 -12.83 -33.02 -6.92
N ASP A 152 -11.61 -33.33 -7.39
CA ASP A 152 -10.72 -34.27 -6.71
C ASP A 152 -10.26 -33.71 -5.34
N GLU A 153 -10.16 -34.62 -4.36
CA GLU A 153 -9.70 -34.22 -3.02
C GLU A 153 -8.20 -33.96 -3.03
N PRO A 154 -7.72 -32.96 -2.27
CA PRO A 154 -6.29 -32.69 -2.17
C PRO A 154 -5.56 -33.85 -1.46
N GLU A 155 -4.27 -34.00 -1.76
CA GLU A 155 -3.40 -34.86 -0.97
C GLU A 155 -3.20 -34.25 0.43
N TYR A 156 -2.99 -35.11 1.43
CA TYR A 156 -2.76 -34.70 2.81
C TYR A 156 -1.35 -35.10 3.25
N ASP A 157 -0.61 -34.13 3.82
CA ASP A 157 0.65 -34.40 4.50
C ASP A 157 0.55 -34.00 5.98
N GLY A 158 0.73 -34.99 6.87
CA GLY A 158 0.63 -34.77 8.31
C GLY A 158 -0.74 -34.28 8.81
N GLY A 159 -1.80 -34.39 8.00
CA GLY A 159 -3.17 -33.94 8.32
C GLY A 159 -3.55 -32.60 7.69
N ASP A 160 -2.60 -31.89 7.10
CA ASP A 160 -2.86 -30.64 6.37
C ASP A 160 -2.99 -30.91 4.86
N PRO A 161 -3.93 -30.26 4.15
CA PRO A 161 -4.06 -30.39 2.70
C PRO A 161 -2.84 -29.78 2.00
N VAL A 162 -2.25 -30.54 1.08
CA VAL A 162 -1.14 -30.05 0.25
C VAL A 162 -1.72 -29.15 -0.85
N PRO A 163 -1.30 -27.86 -0.91
CA PRO A 163 -1.84 -26.93 -1.89
C PRO A 163 -1.60 -27.38 -3.33
N PHE A 164 -2.59 -27.17 -4.21
CA PHE A 164 -2.56 -27.45 -5.65
C PHE A 164 -2.43 -28.93 -6.02
N THR A 165 -2.77 -29.87 -5.12
CA THR A 165 -2.81 -31.30 -5.40
C THR A 165 -4.23 -31.80 -5.69
N GLY A 166 -5.25 -31.03 -5.37
CA GLY A 166 -6.65 -31.35 -5.64
C GLY A 166 -7.12 -30.96 -7.05
N GLY A 167 -8.41 -31.16 -7.30
CA GLY A 167 -9.06 -30.77 -8.54
C GLY A 167 -9.10 -29.25 -8.77
N LEU A 168 -9.67 -28.82 -9.90
CA LEU A 168 -9.74 -27.42 -10.32
C LEU A 168 -10.34 -26.49 -9.25
N LYS A 169 -11.40 -26.92 -8.56
CA LYS A 169 -12.07 -26.14 -7.51
C LYS A 169 -11.13 -25.89 -6.33
N GLN A 170 -10.42 -26.93 -5.86
CA GLN A 170 -9.45 -26.81 -4.77
C GLN A 170 -8.29 -25.91 -5.18
N SER A 171 -7.73 -26.10 -6.38
CA SER A 171 -6.64 -25.26 -6.90
C SER A 171 -7.02 -23.78 -7.05
N LEU A 172 -8.30 -23.47 -7.35
CA LEU A 172 -8.82 -22.10 -7.35
C LEU A 172 -8.91 -21.52 -5.92
N MET A 173 -9.26 -22.32 -4.93
CA MET A 173 -9.26 -21.89 -3.53
C MET A 173 -7.85 -21.61 -3.02
N ASP A 174 -6.91 -22.48 -3.35
CA ASP A 174 -5.50 -22.33 -2.98
C ASP A 174 -4.89 -21.08 -3.64
N LEU A 175 -5.19 -20.86 -4.92
CA LEU A 175 -4.79 -19.64 -5.62
C LEU A 175 -5.37 -18.37 -4.97
N LYS A 176 -6.64 -18.43 -4.56
CA LYS A 176 -7.29 -17.33 -3.84
C LYS A 176 -6.61 -17.04 -2.50
N ALA A 177 -6.25 -18.09 -1.75
CA ALA A 177 -5.54 -17.97 -0.48
C ALA A 177 -4.13 -17.36 -0.70
N LEU A 178 -3.40 -17.83 -1.70
CA LEU A 178 -2.07 -17.31 -2.06
C LEU A 178 -2.11 -15.82 -2.39
N GLU A 179 -3.08 -15.38 -3.20
CA GLU A 179 -3.25 -13.98 -3.55
C GLU A 179 -3.70 -13.11 -2.36
N ALA A 180 -4.55 -13.67 -1.47
CA ALA A 180 -4.94 -12.98 -0.24
C ALA A 180 -3.75 -12.76 0.69
N ASP A 181 -2.92 -13.76 0.88
CA ASP A 181 -1.68 -13.68 1.65
C ASP A 181 -0.69 -12.68 1.06
N ALA A 182 -0.52 -12.67 -0.26
CA ALA A 182 0.33 -11.72 -0.95
C ALA A 182 -0.18 -10.29 -0.79
N ARG A 183 -1.50 -10.06 -0.91
CA ARG A 183 -2.14 -8.75 -0.65
C ARG A 183 -1.91 -8.28 0.79
N ASP A 184 -2.06 -9.17 1.77
CA ASP A 184 -1.92 -8.80 3.17
C ASP A 184 -0.45 -8.49 3.52
N ARG A 185 0.49 -9.21 2.91
CA ARG A 185 1.92 -8.86 2.96
C ARG A 185 2.20 -7.49 2.31
N GLN A 186 1.60 -7.18 1.16
CA GLN A 186 1.73 -5.86 0.54
C GLN A 186 1.19 -4.74 1.42
N ARG A 187 0.08 -4.99 2.15
CA ARG A 187 -0.51 -4.00 3.07
C ARG A 187 0.29 -3.79 4.33
N SER A 188 0.94 -4.83 4.86
CA SER A 188 1.69 -4.78 6.11
C SER A 188 3.16 -4.41 5.95
N SER A 189 3.72 -4.54 4.75
CA SER A 189 5.12 -4.26 4.45
C SER A 189 5.34 -2.91 3.78
N GLY A 190 6.56 -2.40 3.86
CA GLY A 190 7.00 -1.23 3.11
C GLY A 190 6.70 0.10 3.81
N TRP A 191 6.26 1.10 3.05
CA TRP A 191 6.11 2.50 3.49
C TRP A 191 4.97 2.73 4.49
N ARG A 192 4.16 1.71 4.80
CA ARG A 192 3.11 1.73 5.84
C ARG A 192 3.55 1.10 7.16
N ASP A 193 4.79 0.66 7.28
CA ASP A 193 5.32 0.19 8.56
C ASP A 193 5.28 1.35 9.58
N PRO A 194 4.51 1.21 10.68
CA PRO A 194 4.35 2.26 11.68
C PRO A 194 5.68 2.61 12.37
N ALA A 195 6.62 1.67 12.47
CA ALA A 195 7.94 1.93 13.04
C ALA A 195 8.76 2.84 12.12
N LEU A 196 8.72 2.57 10.82
CA LEU A 196 9.41 3.35 9.80
C LEU A 196 8.83 4.78 9.69
N LEU A 197 7.51 4.91 9.68
CA LEU A 197 6.83 6.20 9.65
C LEU A 197 7.13 7.03 10.91
N ARG A 198 7.13 6.42 12.09
CA ARG A 198 7.49 7.11 13.33
C ARG A 198 8.91 7.65 13.28
N THR A 199 9.89 6.86 12.90
CA THR A 199 11.28 7.32 12.83
C THR A 199 11.47 8.40 11.78
N LEU A 200 10.81 8.28 10.63
CA LEU A 200 10.93 9.19 9.50
C LEU A 200 10.30 10.57 9.78
N PHE A 201 9.18 10.64 10.50
CA PHE A 201 8.47 11.88 10.78
C PHE A 201 8.78 12.47 12.16
N LEU A 202 9.02 11.66 13.19
CA LEU A 202 9.39 12.16 14.51
C LEU A 202 10.83 12.68 14.55
N GLY A 203 11.73 12.14 13.74
CA GLY A 203 13.11 12.63 13.65
C GLY A 203 13.18 14.11 13.26
N PRO A 204 12.72 14.51 12.06
CA PRO A 204 12.68 15.93 11.65
C PRO A 204 11.87 16.81 12.60
N LEU A 205 10.74 16.33 13.13
CA LEU A 205 9.95 17.07 14.11
C LEU A 205 10.73 17.36 15.38
N ALA A 206 11.44 16.37 15.94
CA ALA A 206 12.29 16.56 17.12
C ALA A 206 13.39 17.60 16.87
N VAL A 207 14.01 17.57 15.68
CA VAL A 207 15.02 18.56 15.30
C VAL A 207 14.41 19.97 15.20
N VAL A 208 13.22 20.13 14.57
CA VAL A 208 12.52 21.42 14.51
C VAL A 208 12.19 21.93 15.90
N MET A 209 11.69 21.09 16.80
CA MET A 209 11.38 21.43 18.19
C MET A 209 12.64 21.87 18.95
N LEU A 210 13.75 21.14 18.79
CA LEU A 210 15.03 21.47 19.41
C LEU A 210 15.57 22.83 18.90
N LEU A 211 15.56 23.04 17.59
CA LEU A 211 16.00 24.31 16.99
C LEU A 211 15.13 25.49 17.46
N ALA A 212 13.81 25.30 17.52
CA ALA A 212 12.88 26.31 18.04
C ALA A 212 13.13 26.60 19.53
N GLY A 213 13.35 25.57 20.34
CA GLY A 213 13.68 25.67 21.76
C GLY A 213 15.00 26.41 21.99
N VAL A 214 16.07 26.07 21.27
CA VAL A 214 17.37 26.77 21.31
C VAL A 214 17.21 28.25 20.92
N THR A 215 16.44 28.49 19.84
CA THR A 215 16.17 29.88 19.40
C THR A 215 15.40 30.66 20.47
N GLY A 216 14.35 30.06 21.03
CA GLY A 216 13.56 30.66 22.12
C GLY A 216 14.43 31.01 23.31
N ARG A 217 15.28 30.10 23.77
CA ARG A 217 16.19 30.27 24.88
C ARG A 217 17.20 31.41 24.61
N LEU A 218 17.76 31.46 23.40
CA LEU A 218 18.68 32.53 22.99
C LEU A 218 17.98 33.91 22.99
N VAL A 219 16.73 33.95 22.46
CA VAL A 219 15.95 35.20 22.42
C VAL A 219 15.62 35.69 23.82
N VAL A 220 15.15 34.82 24.71
CA VAL A 220 14.84 35.18 26.10
C VAL A 220 16.09 35.63 26.86
N HIS A 221 17.19 34.87 26.80
CA HIS A 221 18.42 35.16 27.56
C HIS A 221 19.18 36.40 27.10
N ARG A 222 19.24 36.62 25.77
CA ARG A 222 20.03 37.73 25.21
C ARG A 222 19.25 39.00 24.99
N PHE A 223 17.94 38.86 24.66
CA PHE A 223 17.14 40.04 24.30
C PHE A 223 16.13 40.46 25.38
N ARG A 224 15.99 39.66 26.45
CA ARG A 224 15.01 39.89 27.54
C ARG A 224 13.59 40.16 27.00
N ARG A 225 13.25 39.62 25.83
CA ARG A 225 11.96 39.77 25.18
C ARG A 225 11.30 38.41 24.98
N TYR A 226 9.98 38.37 24.99
CA TYR A 226 9.23 37.13 24.73
C TYR A 226 9.48 36.64 23.32
N PRO A 227 9.57 35.30 23.10
CA PRO A 227 9.62 34.74 21.77
C PRO A 227 8.31 35.06 21.02
N GLY A 228 8.42 35.52 19.77
CA GLY A 228 7.25 35.87 18.97
C GLY A 228 6.38 34.63 18.72
N PRO A 229 5.04 34.77 18.60
CA PRO A 229 4.12 33.64 18.43
C PRO A 229 4.45 32.80 17.20
N ALA A 230 5.00 33.36 16.15
CA ALA A 230 5.41 32.66 14.95
C ALA A 230 6.46 31.56 15.20
N LEU A 231 7.34 31.72 16.22
CA LEU A 231 8.33 30.73 16.59
C LEU A 231 7.71 29.47 17.22
N VAL A 232 6.54 29.60 17.85
CA VAL A 232 5.79 28.49 18.47
C VAL A 232 4.84 27.87 17.46
N LEU A 233 4.22 28.67 16.60
CA LEU A 233 3.25 28.21 15.61
C LEU A 233 3.89 27.37 14.49
N ALA A 234 5.12 27.66 14.07
CA ALA A 234 5.80 26.88 13.05
C ALA A 234 6.01 25.40 13.43
N PRO A 235 6.59 25.06 14.61
CA PRO A 235 6.69 23.66 15.03
C PRO A 235 5.33 23.02 15.31
N LEU A 236 4.32 23.76 15.81
CA LEU A 236 2.97 23.23 15.98
C LEU A 236 2.32 22.85 14.64
N ALA A 237 2.46 23.69 13.62
CA ALA A 237 1.99 23.41 12.28
C ALA A 237 2.72 22.19 11.67
N THR A 238 4.02 22.03 11.91
CA THR A 238 4.75 20.83 11.48
C THR A 238 4.27 19.59 12.23
N ALA A 239 4.03 19.68 13.54
CA ALA A 239 3.53 18.61 14.36
C ALA A 239 2.12 18.15 13.94
N SER A 240 1.24 19.07 13.55
CA SER A 240 -0.12 18.75 13.08
C SER A 240 -0.17 17.86 11.84
N ILE A 241 0.92 17.81 11.07
CA ILE A 241 1.07 16.90 9.93
C ILE A 241 1.83 15.63 10.33
N SER A 242 2.92 15.77 11.11
CA SER A 242 3.78 14.64 11.45
C SER A 242 3.11 13.64 12.39
N VAL A 243 2.28 14.09 13.33
CA VAL A 243 1.59 13.22 14.30
C VAL A 243 0.54 12.32 13.65
N PRO A 244 -0.39 12.83 12.81
CA PRO A 244 -1.35 11.97 12.10
C PRO A 244 -0.69 10.94 11.18
N MET A 245 0.45 11.26 10.56
CA MET A 245 1.22 10.30 9.78
C MET A 245 1.68 9.10 10.61
N CYS A 246 1.97 9.30 11.90
CA CYS A 246 2.35 8.23 12.80
C CYS A 246 1.16 7.36 13.28
N THR A 247 -0.08 7.84 13.12
CA THR A 247 -1.31 7.17 13.59
C THR A 247 -2.09 6.47 12.49
N MET A 248 -1.51 6.26 11.31
CA MET A 248 -2.13 5.66 10.11
C MET A 248 -3.35 6.43 9.56
N ASN A 249 -3.52 7.68 9.94
CA ASN A 249 -4.58 8.54 9.44
C ASN A 249 -3.98 9.77 8.74
N PRO A 250 -3.27 9.58 7.61
CA PRO A 250 -2.57 10.68 6.94
C PRO A 250 -3.58 11.72 6.45
N PRO A 251 -3.34 13.02 6.69
CA PRO A 251 -4.13 14.06 6.10
C PRO A 251 -3.98 14.03 4.57
N SER A 252 -4.98 14.50 3.82
CA SER A 252 -4.86 14.59 2.37
C SER A 252 -3.70 15.52 1.96
N VAL A 253 -3.09 15.24 0.80
CA VAL A 253 -2.01 16.07 0.24
C VAL A 253 -2.46 17.53 0.08
N ALA A 254 -3.73 17.74 -0.27
CA ALA A 254 -4.35 19.06 -0.40
C ALA A 254 -4.35 19.87 0.90
N ILE A 255 -4.36 19.22 2.06
CA ILE A 255 -4.31 19.87 3.38
C ILE A 255 -2.86 19.96 3.88
N ALA A 256 -2.07 18.91 3.71
CA ALA A 256 -0.73 18.81 4.28
C ALA A 256 0.24 19.82 3.66
N LEU A 257 0.24 19.99 2.34
CA LEU A 257 1.15 20.91 1.66
C LEU A 257 0.94 22.38 2.03
N PRO A 258 -0.29 22.93 2.03
CA PRO A 258 -0.54 24.30 2.50
C PRO A 258 -0.12 24.53 3.97
N VAL A 259 -0.37 23.54 4.85
CA VAL A 259 0.00 23.64 6.26
C VAL A 259 1.53 23.66 6.42
N LEU A 260 2.27 22.81 5.70
CA LEU A 260 3.74 22.81 5.72
C LEU A 260 4.32 24.08 5.08
N ALA A 261 3.70 24.58 4.00
CA ALA A 261 4.07 25.87 3.41
C ALA A 261 3.85 27.03 4.40
N ALA A 262 2.73 27.04 5.12
CA ALA A 262 2.44 27.99 6.18
C ALA A 262 3.45 27.88 7.33
N ALA A 263 3.83 26.66 7.75
CA ALA A 263 4.88 26.44 8.75
C ALA A 263 6.23 27.04 8.31
N GLY A 264 6.60 26.86 7.05
CA GLY A 264 7.79 27.46 6.46
C GLY A 264 7.73 28.99 6.43
N ALA A 265 6.59 29.56 6.02
CA ALA A 265 6.37 31.01 6.02
C ALA A 265 6.43 31.61 7.43
N LEU A 266 5.79 30.96 8.41
CA LEU A 266 5.87 31.35 9.83
C LEU A 266 7.30 31.28 10.36
N GLY A 267 8.03 30.20 10.03
CA GLY A 267 9.45 30.06 10.33
C GLY A 267 10.28 31.22 9.74
N TYR A 268 10.03 31.56 8.47
CA TYR A 268 10.70 32.68 7.83
C TYR A 268 10.38 34.01 8.52
N LEU A 269 9.12 34.31 8.80
CA LEU A 269 8.65 35.55 9.43
C LEU A 269 9.14 35.68 10.87
N ALA A 270 9.29 34.60 11.62
CA ALA A 270 9.80 34.61 12.98
C ALA A 270 11.22 35.22 13.10
N TYR A 271 12.04 35.03 12.08
CA TYR A 271 13.44 35.52 12.08
C TYR A 271 13.62 36.85 11.37
N ARG A 272 12.67 37.29 10.52
CA ARG A 272 12.79 38.51 9.70
C ARG A 272 12.98 39.81 10.51
N PRO A 273 12.17 40.12 11.54
CA PRO A 273 12.33 41.37 12.29
C PRO A 273 13.65 41.42 13.05
N ARG A 274 14.14 40.29 13.53
CA ARG A 274 15.41 40.21 14.27
C ARG A 274 16.63 40.42 13.39
N LEU A 275 16.59 39.94 12.16
CA LEU A 275 17.66 40.19 11.18
C LEU A 275 17.65 41.62 10.67
N ALA A 276 16.47 42.27 10.62
CA ALA A 276 16.35 43.68 10.23
C ALA A 276 16.90 44.63 11.28
N GLU A 277 16.72 44.36 12.58
CA GLU A 277 17.28 45.17 13.68
C GLU A 277 18.82 45.26 13.62
N TYR A 278 19.50 44.24 13.09
CA TYR A 278 20.97 44.24 12.95
C TYR A 278 21.46 44.87 11.65
N ARG A 279 20.58 45.10 10.68
CA ARG A 279 20.95 45.70 9.39
C ARG A 279 21.01 47.24 9.45
N PHE A 280 20.29 47.82 10.40
CA PHE A 280 20.26 49.26 10.65
C PHE A 280 20.50 49.50 12.14
N PRO A 281 21.78 49.60 12.60
CA PRO A 281 22.02 50.02 13.95
C PRO A 281 21.44 51.43 14.11
N ARG A 282 20.48 51.59 15.02
CA ARG A 282 20.00 52.91 15.40
C ARG A 282 21.20 53.69 15.95
N LYS A 283 21.52 54.83 15.33
CA LYS A 283 22.47 55.82 15.84
C LYS A 283 22.00 56.38 17.15
#